data_c8f7317344044aa2d6a319d725874405
#
_entry.id   c8f7317344044aa2d6a319d725874405
#
_cell.length_a   1.000
_cell.length_b   1.000
_cell.length_c   1.000
_cell.angle_alpha   90.00
_cell.angle_beta   90.00
_cell.angle_gamma   90.00
#
_symmetry.space_group_name_H-M   'P 1'
#
loop_
_entity.id
_entity.type
_entity.pdbx_description
1 polymer ?
#
loop_
_entity_poly.entity_id
_entity_poly.type
_entity_poly.pdbx_seq_one_letter_code
_entity_poly.pdbx_strand_id
1 'polypeptide(L)'
;GVALIADGHPGAGGSHVIAQRWVHDLDSFNELDVESQQRVFGRTKVDSVALPREVRPADAHIMRAELLDDTGAEREIYRRSVPFGSVGERGLYFLGFSCERERFDGMLAQMFGTTGDGVHDRLLDFTRAVTGSYYFAPGLEVVGVLRVLGPRGIEDARVDGERPVGSEVGLGREQVREVVRGR
;
A
#
# COMPACT_ATOMS: atom_id res chain seq x y z
N GLY A 1 0.31 -17.50 3.98
CA GLY A 1 -0.86 -16.62 3.84
C GLY A 1 -0.47 -15.29 3.23
N VAL A 2 -1.46 -14.48 2.85
CA VAL A 2 -1.23 -13.20 2.13
C VAL A 2 -0.49 -12.17 3.00
N ALA A 3 -0.84 -12.10 4.28
CA ALA A 3 -0.37 -11.05 5.18
C ALA A 3 0.80 -11.46 6.06
N LEU A 4 0.89 -12.71 6.47
CA LEU A 4 1.87 -13.16 7.46
C LEU A 4 3.10 -13.78 6.80
N ILE A 5 4.28 -13.41 7.27
CA ILE A 5 5.54 -14.01 6.90
C ILE A 5 5.55 -15.47 7.35
N ALA A 6 5.93 -16.37 6.44
CA ALA A 6 5.93 -17.80 6.68
C ALA A 6 6.99 -18.21 7.71
N ASP A 7 6.75 -19.36 8.35
CA ASP A 7 7.72 -19.97 9.27
C ASP A 7 9.06 -20.24 8.57
N GLY A 8 10.15 -20.12 9.31
CA GLY A 8 11.51 -20.29 8.80
C GLY A 8 12.11 -19.05 8.12
N HIS A 9 11.36 -17.96 7.98
CA HIS A 9 11.87 -16.69 7.48
C HIS A 9 12.05 -15.67 8.61
N PRO A 10 12.99 -14.70 8.46
CA PRO A 10 13.12 -13.60 9.41
C PRO A 10 11.80 -12.85 9.58
N GLY A 11 11.36 -12.68 10.82
CA GLY A 11 10.10 -12.03 11.12
C GLY A 11 8.86 -12.92 11.00
N ALA A 12 9.01 -14.25 10.97
CA ALA A 12 7.91 -15.22 10.89
C ALA A 12 6.75 -14.87 11.84
N GLY A 13 5.52 -15.06 11.36
CA GLY A 13 4.30 -14.69 12.07
C GLY A 13 4.02 -13.18 12.14
N GLY A 14 4.97 -12.34 11.71
CA GLY A 14 4.81 -10.90 11.55
C GLY A 14 4.31 -10.51 10.16
N SER A 15 4.22 -9.21 9.93
CA SER A 15 3.76 -8.63 8.66
C SER A 15 4.50 -7.35 8.32
N HIS A 16 4.85 -7.16 7.05
CA HIS A 16 5.17 -5.83 6.53
C HIS A 16 3.88 -5.02 6.45
N VAL A 17 3.96 -3.75 6.82
CA VAL A 17 2.82 -2.84 6.84
C VAL A 17 3.15 -1.58 6.06
N ILE A 18 2.22 -1.13 5.24
CA ILE A 18 2.23 0.22 4.65
C ILE A 18 1.06 1.00 5.22
N ALA A 19 1.32 2.23 5.66
CA ALA A 19 0.28 3.16 6.10
C ALA A 19 0.38 4.45 5.29
N GLN A 20 -0.74 4.85 4.66
CA GLN A 20 -0.81 6.03 3.81
C GLN A 20 -2.07 6.83 4.10
N ARG A 21 -1.94 8.14 4.06
CA ARG A 21 -3.07 9.05 4.08
C ARG A 21 -3.29 9.62 2.68
N TRP A 22 -4.46 9.37 2.14
CA TRP A 22 -4.89 9.83 0.82
C TRP A 22 -5.96 10.90 0.98
N VAL A 23 -5.84 12.00 0.24
CA VAL A 23 -6.84 13.08 0.17
C VAL A 23 -7.47 13.05 -1.20
N HIS A 24 -8.81 13.07 -1.24
CA HIS A 24 -9.61 12.96 -2.45
C HIS A 24 -10.13 14.29 -2.92
N ASP A 25 -10.00 14.57 -4.21
CA ASP A 25 -10.73 15.60 -4.92
C ASP A 25 -12.06 15.02 -5.43
N LEU A 26 -13.04 14.97 -4.52
CA LEU A 26 -14.34 14.43 -4.84
C LEU A 26 -15.14 15.35 -5.75
N ASP A 27 -14.85 16.64 -5.76
CA ASP A 27 -15.58 17.61 -6.60
C ASP A 27 -15.24 17.35 -8.07
N SER A 28 -13.95 17.32 -8.42
CA SER A 28 -13.50 16.95 -9.78
C SER A 28 -13.92 15.52 -10.17
N PHE A 29 -13.89 14.56 -9.25
CA PHE A 29 -14.35 13.19 -9.54
C PHE A 29 -15.84 13.12 -9.83
N ASN A 30 -16.67 13.90 -9.14
CA ASN A 30 -18.11 13.93 -9.33
C ASN A 30 -18.55 14.69 -10.59
N GLU A 31 -17.68 15.48 -11.23
CA GLU A 31 -17.91 16.07 -12.55
C GLU A 31 -17.92 15.01 -13.66
N LEU A 32 -17.29 13.86 -13.44
CA LEU A 32 -17.33 12.75 -14.37
C LEU A 32 -18.71 12.12 -14.41
N ASP A 33 -19.15 11.70 -15.60
CA ASP A 33 -20.32 10.84 -15.73
C ASP A 33 -20.09 9.46 -15.09
N VAL A 34 -21.17 8.71 -14.86
CA VAL A 34 -21.12 7.41 -14.16
C VAL A 34 -20.23 6.41 -14.90
N GLU A 35 -20.26 6.39 -16.23
CA GLU A 35 -19.45 5.48 -17.03
C GLU A 35 -17.95 5.80 -16.86
N SER A 36 -17.60 7.08 -16.93
CA SER A 36 -16.22 7.55 -16.71
C SER A 36 -15.72 7.24 -15.31
N GLN A 37 -16.55 7.44 -14.27
CA GLN A 37 -16.23 7.06 -12.90
C GLN A 37 -15.96 5.55 -12.77
N GLN A 38 -16.79 4.71 -13.40
CA GLN A 38 -16.61 3.26 -13.42
C GLN A 38 -15.31 2.85 -14.14
N ARG A 39 -14.96 3.53 -15.21
CA ARG A 39 -13.70 3.31 -15.96
C ARG A 39 -12.47 3.68 -15.14
N VAL A 40 -12.51 4.73 -14.32
CA VAL A 40 -11.41 5.08 -13.38
C VAL A 40 -11.13 3.93 -12.42
N PHE A 41 -12.16 3.33 -11.82
CA PHE A 41 -11.98 2.20 -10.91
C PHE A 41 -11.80 0.85 -11.61
N GLY A 42 -12.33 0.70 -12.83
CA GLY A 42 -12.47 -0.59 -13.50
C GLY A 42 -13.59 -1.46 -12.94
N ARG A 43 -14.55 -0.85 -12.22
CA ARG A 43 -15.68 -1.53 -11.54
C ARG A 43 -16.98 -0.76 -11.73
N THR A 44 -18.10 -1.47 -11.65
CA THR A 44 -19.43 -0.84 -11.59
C THR A 44 -19.58 -0.03 -10.30
N LYS A 45 -20.31 1.09 -10.37
CA LYS A 45 -20.47 2.01 -9.23
C LYS A 45 -21.39 1.46 -8.15
N VAL A 46 -22.42 0.71 -8.52
CA VAL A 46 -23.49 0.29 -7.60
C VAL A 46 -23.07 -0.93 -6.77
N ASP A 47 -22.59 -1.96 -7.43
CA ASP A 47 -22.32 -3.28 -6.87
C ASP A 47 -20.84 -3.66 -6.85
N SER A 48 -19.97 -2.74 -7.31
CA SER A 48 -18.51 -2.93 -7.31
C SER A 48 -18.02 -4.18 -8.04
N VAL A 49 -18.77 -4.63 -9.03
CA VAL A 49 -18.37 -5.74 -9.90
C VAL A 49 -17.32 -5.27 -10.89
N ALA A 50 -16.27 -6.06 -11.09
CA ALA A 50 -15.22 -5.73 -12.05
C ALA A 50 -15.80 -5.62 -13.47
N LEU A 51 -15.45 -4.56 -14.21
CA LEU A 51 -15.82 -4.44 -15.62
C LEU A 51 -15.21 -5.59 -16.43
N PRO A 52 -15.85 -6.04 -17.52
CA PRO A 52 -15.25 -7.02 -18.43
C PRO A 52 -13.87 -6.57 -18.89
N ARG A 53 -12.94 -7.53 -19.06
CA ARG A 53 -11.53 -7.21 -19.41
C ARG A 53 -11.41 -6.42 -20.70
N GLU A 54 -12.31 -6.68 -21.66
CA GLU A 54 -12.32 -6.08 -23.00
C GLU A 54 -12.62 -4.58 -22.99
N VAL A 55 -13.35 -4.11 -21.97
CA VAL A 55 -13.73 -2.69 -21.83
C VAL A 55 -13.04 -1.99 -20.69
N ARG A 56 -12.22 -2.72 -19.93
CA ARG A 56 -11.48 -2.18 -18.79
C ARG A 56 -10.25 -1.43 -19.27
N PRO A 57 -10.10 -0.13 -18.98
CA PRO A 57 -8.93 0.62 -19.38
C PRO A 57 -7.66 0.10 -18.68
N ALA A 58 -6.51 0.21 -19.36
CA ALA A 58 -5.22 -0.19 -18.78
C ALA A 58 -4.80 0.69 -17.59
N ASP A 59 -5.28 1.93 -17.52
CA ASP A 59 -5.08 2.90 -16.46
C ASP A 59 -6.12 2.81 -15.33
N ALA A 60 -7.08 1.87 -15.41
CA ALA A 60 -8.06 1.67 -14.35
C ALA A 60 -7.39 1.20 -13.05
N HIS A 61 -7.85 1.73 -11.90
CA HIS A 61 -7.28 1.41 -10.59
C HIS A 61 -7.14 -0.09 -10.32
N ILE A 62 -8.15 -0.90 -10.65
CA ILE A 62 -8.08 -2.35 -10.46
C ILE A 62 -6.95 -2.99 -11.26
N MET A 63 -6.60 -2.43 -12.43
CA MET A 63 -5.50 -2.93 -13.28
C MET A 63 -4.13 -2.50 -12.75
N ARG A 64 -4.05 -1.31 -12.16
CA ARG A 64 -2.79 -0.74 -11.65
C ARG A 64 -2.49 -1.17 -10.22
N ALA A 65 -3.50 -1.58 -9.46
CA ALA A 65 -3.37 -2.09 -8.10
C ALA A 65 -3.26 -3.63 -8.01
N GLU A 66 -3.42 -4.34 -9.12
CA GLU A 66 -3.22 -5.79 -9.24
C GLU A 66 -1.74 -6.07 -9.58
N LEU A 67 -1.03 -6.78 -8.72
CA LEU A 67 0.34 -7.23 -8.97
C LEU A 67 0.31 -8.72 -9.31
N LEU A 68 0.82 -9.09 -10.47
CA LEU A 68 0.93 -10.48 -10.89
C LEU A 68 2.37 -10.98 -10.75
N ASP A 69 2.54 -12.25 -10.46
CA ASP A 69 3.83 -12.94 -10.54
C ASP A 69 4.12 -13.44 -11.97
N ASP A 70 5.28 -14.05 -12.16
CA ASP A 70 5.73 -14.57 -13.47
C ASP A 70 4.81 -15.69 -14.03
N THR A 71 3.96 -16.28 -13.20
CA THR A 71 2.97 -17.29 -13.60
C THR A 71 1.61 -16.67 -13.96
N GLY A 72 1.43 -15.37 -13.71
CA GLY A 72 0.18 -14.64 -13.88
C GLY A 72 -0.77 -14.78 -12.68
N ALA A 73 -0.31 -15.32 -11.55
CA ALA A 73 -1.08 -15.37 -10.32
C ALA A 73 -0.98 -14.03 -9.54
N GLU A 74 -2.08 -13.60 -8.94
CA GLU A 74 -2.11 -12.35 -8.18
C GLU A 74 -1.29 -12.46 -6.88
N ARG A 75 -0.40 -11.51 -6.68
CA ARG A 75 0.35 -11.31 -5.43
C ARG A 75 -0.43 -10.38 -4.50
N GLU A 76 -1.46 -10.91 -3.90
CA GLU A 76 -2.39 -10.15 -3.05
C GLU A 76 -1.72 -9.52 -1.83
N ILE A 77 -2.31 -8.41 -1.35
CA ILE A 77 -2.06 -7.82 -0.04
C ILE A 77 -3.36 -7.79 0.77
N TYR A 78 -3.27 -7.86 2.09
CA TYR A 78 -4.43 -7.67 2.96
C TYR A 78 -4.63 -6.17 3.25
N ARG A 79 -5.82 -5.65 2.94
CA ARG A 79 -6.14 -4.22 3.05
C ARG A 79 -7.10 -3.96 4.19
N ARG A 80 -6.80 -2.94 5.01
CA ARG A 80 -7.70 -2.37 6.01
C ARG A 80 -7.66 -0.86 5.89
N SER A 81 -8.66 -0.30 5.23
CA SER A 81 -8.72 1.14 4.99
C SER A 81 -9.88 1.76 5.76
N VAL A 82 -9.67 2.97 6.26
CA VAL A 82 -10.69 3.71 7.01
C VAL A 82 -10.89 5.06 6.34
N PRO A 83 -12.12 5.39 5.89
CA PRO A 83 -12.40 6.72 5.36
C PRO A 83 -12.33 7.75 6.50
N PHE A 84 -11.88 8.95 6.16
CA PHE A 84 -11.97 10.11 7.04
C PHE A 84 -12.59 11.28 6.29
N GLY A 85 -13.22 12.20 7.03
CA GLY A 85 -13.79 13.39 6.45
C GLY A 85 -14.01 14.51 7.44
N SER A 86 -13.83 15.74 6.95
CA SER A 86 -14.17 16.98 7.60
C SER A 86 -14.90 17.88 6.59
N VAL A 87 -15.27 19.09 6.99
CA VAL A 87 -15.94 20.06 6.09
C VAL A 87 -15.05 20.43 4.89
N GLY A 88 -13.74 20.44 5.06
CA GLY A 88 -12.81 20.90 4.02
C GLY A 88 -11.93 19.80 3.40
N GLU A 89 -11.94 18.58 3.92
CA GLU A 89 -11.05 17.53 3.44
C GLU A 89 -11.68 16.15 3.62
N ARG A 90 -11.60 15.32 2.59
CA ARG A 90 -12.10 13.93 2.59
C ARG A 90 -11.03 13.01 2.05
N GLY A 91 -10.98 11.81 2.55
CA GLY A 91 -9.93 10.89 2.14
C GLY A 91 -10.01 9.52 2.76
N LEU A 92 -8.89 8.81 2.64
CA LEU A 92 -8.74 7.44 3.07
C LEU A 92 -7.43 7.27 3.83
N TYR A 93 -7.51 6.70 5.02
CA TYR A 93 -6.37 6.07 5.66
C TYR A 93 -6.25 4.65 5.11
N PHE A 94 -5.24 4.44 4.29
CA PHE A 94 -4.94 3.13 3.72
C PHE A 94 -3.95 2.40 4.62
N LEU A 95 -4.30 1.18 5.01
CA LEU A 95 -3.42 0.24 5.69
C LEU A 95 -3.36 -1.03 4.84
N GLY A 96 -2.15 -1.41 4.46
CA GLY A 96 -1.88 -2.67 3.77
C GLY A 96 -0.96 -3.55 4.60
N PHE A 97 -1.20 -4.87 4.59
CA PHE A 97 -0.40 -5.87 5.26
C PHE A 97 0.04 -6.92 4.24
N SER A 98 1.30 -7.33 4.29
CA SER A 98 1.85 -8.31 3.37
C SER A 98 2.95 -9.14 4.01
N CYS A 99 3.07 -10.39 3.57
CA CYS A 99 4.21 -11.24 3.90
C CYS A 99 5.51 -10.79 3.23
N GLU A 100 5.43 -9.92 2.20
CA GLU A 100 6.57 -9.42 1.43
C GLU A 100 6.39 -7.92 1.16
N ARG A 101 7.42 -7.12 1.48
CA ARG A 101 7.39 -5.67 1.24
C ARG A 101 7.32 -5.32 -0.24
N GLU A 102 7.99 -6.11 -1.06
CA GLU A 102 8.09 -5.94 -2.51
C GLU A 102 6.73 -5.92 -3.23
N ARG A 103 5.69 -6.49 -2.61
CA ARG A 103 4.32 -6.40 -3.13
C ARG A 103 3.79 -4.98 -3.09
N PHE A 104 4.11 -4.22 -2.04
CA PHE A 104 3.76 -2.79 -1.97
C PHE A 104 4.54 -1.98 -2.98
N ASP A 105 5.85 -2.22 -3.09
CA ASP A 105 6.73 -1.49 -3.99
C ASP A 105 6.30 -1.69 -5.45
N GLY A 106 6.00 -2.93 -5.85
CA GLY A 106 5.52 -3.26 -7.20
C GLY A 106 4.14 -2.65 -7.50
N MET A 107 3.19 -2.74 -6.57
CA MET A 107 1.87 -2.13 -6.72
C MET A 107 1.97 -0.60 -6.87
N LEU A 108 2.77 0.06 -6.02
CA LEU A 108 2.97 1.50 -6.11
C LEU A 108 3.69 1.90 -7.40
N ALA A 109 4.69 1.13 -7.85
CA ALA A 109 5.36 1.38 -9.12
C ALA A 109 4.40 1.36 -10.31
N GLN A 110 3.46 0.41 -10.32
CA GLN A 110 2.40 0.37 -11.34
C GLN A 110 1.44 1.56 -11.23
N MET A 111 0.97 1.87 -10.01
CA MET A 111 0.04 2.99 -9.78
C MET A 111 0.66 4.32 -10.21
N PHE A 112 1.91 4.57 -9.88
CA PHE A 112 2.61 5.81 -10.23
C PHE A 112 3.21 5.80 -11.64
N GLY A 113 3.04 4.74 -12.44
CA GLY A 113 3.52 4.67 -13.82
C GLY A 113 5.05 4.64 -13.95
N THR A 114 5.74 4.12 -12.92
CA THR A 114 7.23 4.04 -12.92
C THR A 114 7.75 2.70 -13.45
N THR A 115 6.88 1.83 -13.95
CA THR A 115 7.21 0.52 -14.54
C THR A 115 7.76 0.61 -15.96
N GLY A 116 7.78 1.79 -16.57
CA GLY A 116 8.30 2.01 -17.93
C GLY A 116 7.26 1.81 -19.03
N ASP A 117 6.03 1.44 -18.71
CA ASP A 117 4.91 1.32 -19.67
C ASP A 117 4.23 2.67 -20.00
N GLY A 118 4.59 3.75 -19.28
CA GLY A 118 4.04 5.08 -19.48
C GLY A 118 2.60 5.25 -19.01
N VAL A 119 2.05 4.28 -18.28
CA VAL A 119 0.66 4.27 -17.80
C VAL A 119 0.63 4.41 -16.29
N HIS A 120 0.00 5.45 -15.77
CA HIS A 120 -0.29 5.60 -14.34
C HIS A 120 -1.75 5.24 -14.02
N ASP A 121 -2.04 5.04 -12.76
CA ASP A 121 -3.39 4.81 -12.25
C ASP A 121 -4.21 6.10 -12.36
N ARG A 122 -5.26 6.07 -13.17
CA ARG A 122 -6.13 7.23 -13.40
C ARG A 122 -6.82 7.73 -12.13
N LEU A 123 -6.97 6.90 -11.10
CA LEU A 123 -7.49 7.32 -9.81
C LEU A 123 -6.60 8.40 -9.17
N LEU A 124 -5.29 8.43 -9.48
CA LEU A 124 -4.36 9.44 -8.97
C LEU A 124 -4.63 10.86 -9.48
N ASP A 125 -5.42 11.01 -10.55
CA ASP A 125 -5.89 12.33 -11.02
C ASP A 125 -6.87 12.96 -10.01
N PHE A 126 -7.50 12.13 -9.16
CA PHE A 126 -8.54 12.53 -8.20
C PHE A 126 -8.17 12.25 -6.75
N THR A 127 -6.97 11.74 -6.49
CA THR A 127 -6.52 11.46 -5.13
C THR A 127 -5.02 11.67 -5.00
N ARG A 128 -4.60 12.11 -3.82
CA ARG A 128 -3.19 12.42 -3.55
C ARG A 128 -2.75 11.79 -2.24
N ALA A 129 -1.67 11.03 -2.28
CA ALA A 129 -0.99 10.57 -1.07
C ALA A 129 -0.29 11.76 -0.39
N VAL A 130 -0.65 12.06 0.84
CA VAL A 130 -0.05 13.15 1.63
C VAL A 130 0.95 12.63 2.64
N THR A 131 0.83 11.37 3.04
CA THR A 131 1.83 10.65 3.84
C THR A 131 1.94 9.21 3.35
N GLY A 132 3.11 8.60 3.59
CA GLY A 132 3.34 7.19 3.35
C GLY A 132 4.51 6.71 4.20
N SER A 133 4.34 5.58 4.89
CA SER A 133 5.37 5.00 5.72
C SER A 133 5.25 3.48 5.74
N TYR A 134 6.40 2.82 5.81
CA TYR A 134 6.49 1.38 6.03
C TYR A 134 6.74 1.09 7.50
N TYR A 135 6.14 0.02 7.97
CA TYR A 135 6.29 -0.51 9.31
C TYR A 135 6.42 -2.02 9.28
N PHE A 136 6.83 -2.59 10.39
CA PHE A 136 6.78 -4.01 10.65
C PHE A 136 5.88 -4.26 11.86
N ALA A 137 4.90 -5.14 11.69
CA ALA A 137 4.07 -5.64 12.78
C ALA A 137 4.62 -7.01 13.19
N PRO A 138 5.23 -7.14 14.40
CA PRO A 138 5.78 -8.42 14.84
C PRO A 138 4.67 -9.43 15.14
N GLY A 139 4.99 -10.72 15.03
CA GLY A 139 4.09 -11.81 15.42
C GLY A 139 3.77 -11.78 16.92
N LEU A 140 2.66 -12.40 17.29
CA LEU A 140 2.17 -12.39 18.68
C LEU A 140 3.16 -12.98 19.68
N GLU A 141 3.95 -13.95 19.27
CA GLU A 141 5.00 -14.55 20.12
C GLU A 141 6.06 -13.53 20.51
N VAL A 142 6.52 -12.73 19.54
CA VAL A 142 7.51 -11.64 19.77
C VAL A 142 6.89 -10.56 20.66
N VAL A 143 5.63 -10.18 20.42
CA VAL A 143 4.91 -9.22 21.27
C VAL A 143 4.77 -9.74 22.71
N GLY A 144 4.53 -11.03 22.88
CA GLY A 144 4.48 -11.69 24.19
C GLY A 144 5.80 -11.55 24.95
N VAL A 145 6.92 -11.83 24.29
CA VAL A 145 8.27 -11.67 24.87
C VAL A 145 8.55 -10.21 25.25
N LEU A 146 8.25 -9.27 24.36
CA LEU A 146 8.45 -7.83 24.61
C LEU A 146 7.62 -7.33 25.80
N ARG A 147 6.39 -7.85 25.99
CA ARG A 147 5.57 -7.51 27.15
C ARG A 147 6.16 -8.01 28.46
N VAL A 148 6.78 -9.20 28.45
CA VAL A 148 7.43 -9.78 29.65
C VAL A 148 8.69 -9.03 30.01
N LEU A 149 9.50 -8.64 29.00
CA LEU A 149 10.75 -7.91 29.21
C LEU A 149 10.55 -6.46 29.64
N GLY A 150 9.40 -5.84 29.31
CA GLY A 150 9.12 -4.44 29.57
C GLY A 150 10.02 -3.47 28.76
N PRO A 151 9.88 -2.15 28.95
CA PRO A 151 10.63 -1.16 28.17
C PRO A 151 12.16 -1.25 28.29
N ARG A 152 12.67 -1.72 29.43
CA ARG A 152 14.13 -1.90 29.69
C ARG A 152 14.73 -3.15 29.02
N GLY A 153 13.92 -4.18 28.83
CA GLY A 153 14.39 -5.42 28.17
C GLY A 153 14.58 -5.29 26.66
N ILE A 154 14.03 -4.23 26.04
CA ILE A 154 14.22 -3.93 24.62
C ILE A 154 15.64 -3.36 24.36
N GLU A 155 16.21 -2.63 25.33
CA GLU A 155 17.58 -2.10 25.23
C GLU A 155 18.65 -3.17 25.39
N ASP A 156 18.39 -4.20 26.18
CA ASP A 156 19.33 -5.31 26.44
C ASP A 156 19.25 -6.45 25.40
N ALA A 157 18.19 -6.53 24.62
CA ALA A 157 18.04 -7.48 23.52
C ALA A 157 18.83 -7.06 22.25
N ARG A 158 20.02 -6.51 22.42
CA ARG A 158 21.00 -6.40 21.35
C ARG A 158 21.55 -7.78 21.09
N VAL A 159 21.06 -8.41 20.04
CA VAL A 159 21.68 -9.64 19.51
C VAL A 159 23.11 -9.27 19.08
N ASP A 160 24.06 -10.00 19.63
CA ASP A 160 25.49 -9.82 19.36
C ASP A 160 25.76 -9.68 17.86
N GLY A 161 26.27 -8.51 17.46
CA GLY A 161 27.00 -8.31 16.20
C GLY A 161 26.20 -7.85 14.99
N GLU A 162 24.87 -7.74 15.01
CA GLU A 162 24.11 -7.20 13.87
C GLU A 162 23.46 -5.85 14.21
N ARG A 163 23.69 -4.87 13.35
CA ARG A 163 23.03 -3.55 13.42
C ARG A 163 21.51 -3.73 13.45
N PRO A 164 20.76 -2.93 14.22
CA PRO A 164 19.31 -3.02 14.23
C PRO A 164 18.76 -2.88 12.81
N VAL A 165 17.93 -3.83 12.41
CA VAL A 165 17.19 -3.87 11.12
C VAL A 165 16.17 -2.70 11.07
N GLY A 166 16.58 -1.53 11.35
CA GLY A 166 15.76 -0.33 11.39
C GLY A 166 16.50 0.96 11.02
N SER A 167 17.84 0.90 10.83
CA SER A 167 18.62 2.12 10.65
C SER A 167 19.02 2.44 9.22
N GLU A 168 18.76 1.60 8.23
CA GLU A 168 19.03 1.89 6.81
C GLU A 168 18.06 1.19 5.86
N VAL A 169 16.78 1.47 5.95
CA VAL A 169 15.90 1.47 4.79
C VAL A 169 15.47 2.91 4.56
N GLY A 170 16.47 3.71 4.27
CA GLY A 170 16.27 4.97 3.63
C GLY A 170 15.91 4.73 2.16
N LEU A 171 14.64 4.58 1.85
CA LEU A 171 14.14 5.30 0.71
C LEU A 171 14.39 6.75 1.10
N GLY A 172 15.41 7.37 0.49
CA GLY A 172 15.85 8.69 0.87
C GLY A 172 14.64 9.61 0.90
N ARG A 173 14.58 10.48 1.89
CA ARG A 173 13.56 11.54 2.02
C ARG A 173 13.37 12.31 0.69
N GLU A 174 14.32 12.21 -0.22
CA GLU A 174 14.27 12.76 -1.57
C GLU A 174 13.36 11.95 -2.52
N GLN A 175 13.41 10.60 -2.54
CA GLN A 175 12.55 9.82 -3.44
C GLN A 175 11.07 9.93 -3.07
N VAL A 176 10.74 9.98 -1.78
CA VAL A 176 9.37 10.25 -1.34
C VAL A 176 8.94 11.68 -1.68
N ARG A 177 9.89 12.65 -1.65
CA ARG A 177 9.62 14.04 -2.04
C ARG A 177 9.42 14.21 -3.54
N GLU A 178 10.11 13.45 -4.39
CA GLU A 178 9.90 13.48 -5.85
C GLU A 178 8.57 12.88 -6.25
N VAL A 179 8.19 11.74 -5.66
CA VAL A 179 6.88 11.10 -5.90
C VAL A 179 5.72 11.99 -5.41
N VAL A 180 5.92 12.75 -4.33
CA VAL A 180 4.90 13.67 -3.78
C VAL A 180 4.87 15.02 -4.50
N ARG A 181 5.93 15.43 -5.21
CA ARG A 181 6.01 16.73 -5.89
C ARG A 181 5.54 16.76 -7.33
N GLY A 182 5.19 15.62 -7.94
CA GLY A 182 4.57 15.57 -9.28
C GLY A 182 5.38 16.32 -10.33
N ARG A 183 6.62 15.91 -10.57
CA ARG A 183 7.39 16.28 -11.75
C ARG A 183 7.83 15.06 -12.50
#